data_4ce8bf013444db661fc9575d773c06c7
#
_entry.id   4ce8bf013444db661fc9575d773c06c7
#
_cell.length_a   1.000
_cell.length_b   1.000
_cell.length_c   1.000
_cell.angle_alpha   90.00
_cell.angle_beta   90.00
_cell.angle_gamma   90.00
#
_symmetry.space_group_name_H-M   'P 1'
#
loop_
_entity.id
_entity.type
_entity.pdbx_description
1 polymer ?
#
loop_
_entity_poly.entity_id
_entity_poly.type
_entity_poly.pdbx_seq_one_letter_code
_entity_poly.pdbx_strand_id
1 'polypeptide(L)'
;AYLKYAGFDALVLTGKSANDVMIIIDALRGDISIMAAPTVDFIFDLEKEIADIFSGKGYDRKNMVFVTTGIGASKTTYGCINSHYYDPTKSMDGIKGFFRVKQAGRTGLGTVMIDKRVKAIVILAEFPKGENPYGAADWDKVKKSGLKLSRVVKDEDPKSLQMYRKGSAGLIDFMNREEYQSLPVNNYQVGSDSRAEYISGKYYAETLFDHRGMDGCFPGCNLRCTKGGCVILTTG
;
A
#
# COMPACT_ATOMS: atom_id res chain seq x y z
N ALA A 1 -9.11 2.41 4.17
CA ALA A 1 -9.54 3.70 4.71
C ALA A 1 -10.70 4.29 3.87
N TYR A 2 -10.53 4.49 2.55
CA TYR A 2 -11.56 5.14 1.71
C TYR A 2 -12.89 4.39 1.64
N LEU A 3 -12.92 3.06 1.73
CA LEU A 3 -14.17 2.32 1.86
C LEU A 3 -14.95 2.77 3.11
N LYS A 4 -14.24 2.98 4.22
CA LYS A 4 -14.84 3.53 5.45
C LYS A 4 -15.31 4.97 5.27
N TYR A 5 -14.57 5.80 4.52
CA TYR A 5 -14.99 7.17 4.20
C TYR A 5 -16.22 7.19 3.29
N ALA A 6 -16.40 6.16 2.47
CA ALA A 6 -17.59 5.94 1.67
C ALA A 6 -18.81 5.41 2.49
N GLY A 7 -18.66 5.23 3.81
CA GLY A 7 -19.72 4.76 4.70
C GLY A 7 -19.82 3.25 4.85
N PHE A 8 -18.88 2.47 4.31
CA PHE A 8 -18.92 1.00 4.34
C PHE A 8 -17.80 0.42 5.20
N ASP A 9 -18.12 -0.63 5.96
CA ASP A 9 -17.14 -1.38 6.75
C ASP A 9 -16.53 -2.53 5.96
N ALA A 10 -17.29 -3.12 5.05
CA ALA A 10 -16.87 -4.25 4.23
C ALA A 10 -17.58 -4.25 2.87
N LEU A 11 -16.95 -4.88 1.89
CA LEU A 11 -17.51 -5.19 0.59
C LEU A 11 -17.41 -6.69 0.36
N VAL A 12 -18.54 -7.35 0.11
CA VAL A 12 -18.61 -8.77 -0.21
C VAL A 12 -18.95 -8.93 -1.68
N LEU A 13 -18.07 -9.62 -2.43
CA LEU A 13 -18.26 -9.89 -3.86
C LEU A 13 -18.68 -11.34 -4.05
N THR A 14 -19.92 -11.56 -4.46
CA THR A 14 -20.45 -12.89 -4.81
C THR A 14 -20.55 -13.05 -6.32
N GLY A 15 -20.57 -14.30 -6.77
CA GLY A 15 -20.68 -14.61 -8.20
C GLY A 15 -19.42 -14.27 -9.01
N LYS A 16 -19.60 -14.27 -10.34
CA LYS A 16 -18.56 -14.01 -11.35
C LYS A 16 -19.21 -13.27 -12.53
N SER A 17 -18.55 -12.25 -13.03
CA SER A 17 -19.02 -11.53 -14.23
C SER A 17 -18.74 -12.30 -15.50
N ALA A 18 -19.56 -12.12 -16.54
CA ALA A 18 -19.31 -12.67 -17.86
C ALA A 18 -18.17 -11.93 -18.59
N ASN A 19 -18.00 -10.63 -18.32
CA ASN A 19 -16.97 -9.77 -18.91
C ASN A 19 -16.15 -9.09 -17.81
N ASP A 20 -15.02 -8.52 -18.21
CA ASP A 20 -14.17 -7.77 -17.29
C ASP A 20 -14.85 -6.47 -16.87
N VAL A 21 -14.99 -6.29 -15.57
CA VAL A 21 -15.72 -5.17 -14.98
C VAL A 21 -14.90 -4.45 -13.93
N MET A 22 -15.31 -3.22 -13.65
CA MET A 22 -14.95 -2.47 -12.44
C MET A 22 -16.20 -2.15 -11.63
N ILE A 23 -16.05 -2.22 -10.30
CA ILE A 23 -17.10 -1.87 -9.33
C ILE A 23 -16.83 -0.45 -8.87
N ILE A 24 -17.84 0.41 -8.95
CA ILE A 24 -17.75 1.81 -8.56
C ILE A 24 -18.54 2.00 -7.28
N ILE A 25 -17.90 2.55 -6.25
CA ILE A 25 -18.53 3.00 -5.01
C ILE A 25 -18.38 4.52 -4.99
N ASP A 26 -19.40 5.21 -5.41
CA ASP A 26 -19.44 6.67 -5.50
C ASP A 26 -20.18 7.27 -4.29
N ALA A 27 -19.43 7.49 -3.21
CA ALA A 27 -19.97 8.11 -2.02
C ALA A 27 -20.28 9.61 -2.20
N LEU A 28 -19.71 10.26 -3.23
CA LEU A 28 -19.95 11.69 -3.51
C LEU A 28 -21.31 11.90 -4.15
N ARG A 29 -21.85 10.88 -4.83
CA ARG A 29 -23.18 10.89 -5.47
C ARG A 29 -24.16 9.91 -4.84
N GLY A 30 -23.69 9.08 -3.89
CA GLY A 30 -24.53 8.08 -3.23
C GLY A 30 -24.90 6.90 -4.13
N ASP A 31 -24.02 6.51 -5.07
CA ASP A 31 -24.28 5.46 -6.07
C ASP A 31 -23.28 4.30 -5.96
N ILE A 32 -23.77 3.09 -6.28
CA ILE A 32 -22.94 1.91 -6.48
C ILE A 32 -23.31 1.31 -7.83
N SER A 33 -22.30 1.17 -8.69
CA SER A 33 -22.53 0.67 -10.05
C SER A 33 -21.43 -0.29 -10.50
N ILE A 34 -21.73 -1.04 -11.55
CA ILE A 34 -20.77 -1.93 -12.23
C ILE A 34 -20.63 -1.43 -13.65
N MET A 35 -19.40 -1.21 -14.09
CA MET A 35 -19.07 -0.75 -15.44
C MET A 35 -18.10 -1.72 -16.11
N ALA A 36 -18.06 -1.72 -17.44
CA ALA A 36 -17.02 -2.39 -18.19
C ALA A 36 -15.65 -1.83 -17.77
N ALA A 37 -14.69 -2.72 -17.53
CA ALA A 37 -13.33 -2.31 -17.21
C ALA A 37 -12.55 -1.93 -18.47
N PRO A 38 -11.55 -1.04 -18.37
CA PRO A 38 -10.59 -0.82 -19.45
C PRO A 38 -9.91 -2.11 -19.90
N THR A 39 -9.55 -2.18 -21.18
CA THR A 39 -8.98 -3.40 -21.80
C THR A 39 -7.49 -3.58 -21.52
N VAL A 40 -6.85 -2.66 -20.85
CA VAL A 40 -5.42 -2.69 -20.50
C VAL A 40 -5.10 -3.76 -19.46
N ASP A 41 -3.92 -4.34 -19.55
CA ASP A 41 -3.50 -5.49 -18.74
C ASP A 41 -2.60 -5.13 -17.54
N PHE A 42 -1.85 -4.03 -17.66
CA PHE A 42 -0.93 -3.61 -16.62
C PHE A 42 -1.62 -2.65 -15.62
N ILE A 43 -1.30 -2.82 -14.34
CA ILE A 43 -1.96 -2.07 -13.26
C ILE A 43 -1.73 -0.56 -13.34
N PHE A 44 -0.60 -0.11 -13.87
CA PHE A 44 -0.30 1.33 -14.00
C PHE A 44 -1.06 1.96 -15.16
N ASP A 45 -1.24 1.24 -16.28
CA ASP A 45 -2.08 1.69 -17.39
C ASP A 45 -3.55 1.70 -16.97
N LEU A 46 -3.99 0.67 -16.24
CA LEU A 46 -5.34 0.59 -15.70
C LEU A 46 -5.62 1.75 -14.71
N GLU A 47 -4.68 2.08 -13.83
CA GLU A 47 -4.75 3.23 -12.94
C GLU A 47 -4.95 4.53 -13.72
N LYS A 48 -4.11 4.74 -14.75
CA LYS A 48 -4.15 5.94 -15.58
C LYS A 48 -5.49 6.07 -16.30
N GLU A 49 -5.95 5.03 -16.97
CA GLU A 49 -7.23 5.05 -17.68
C GLU A 49 -8.42 5.29 -16.73
N ILE A 50 -8.46 4.61 -15.59
CA ILE A 50 -9.51 4.85 -14.57
C ILE A 50 -9.45 6.29 -14.08
N ALA A 51 -8.27 6.79 -13.76
CA ALA A 51 -8.10 8.17 -13.29
C ALA A 51 -8.58 9.20 -14.35
N ASP A 52 -8.28 8.96 -15.61
CA ASP A 52 -8.69 9.84 -16.71
C ASP A 52 -10.20 9.79 -16.96
N ILE A 53 -10.82 8.58 -16.91
CA ILE A 53 -12.28 8.40 -17.00
C ILE A 53 -12.99 9.22 -15.93
N PHE A 54 -12.57 9.13 -14.67
CA PHE A 54 -13.25 9.81 -13.58
C PHE A 54 -12.88 11.30 -13.50
N SER A 55 -11.67 11.70 -13.88
CA SER A 55 -11.31 13.12 -14.03
C SER A 55 -12.14 13.78 -15.13
N GLY A 56 -12.37 13.09 -16.26
CA GLY A 56 -13.27 13.56 -17.33
C GLY A 56 -14.74 13.71 -16.89
N LYS A 57 -15.15 13.01 -15.85
CA LYS A 57 -16.48 13.15 -15.21
C LYS A 57 -16.52 14.20 -14.09
N GLY A 58 -15.43 14.94 -13.89
CA GLY A 58 -15.33 16.04 -12.93
C GLY A 58 -14.90 15.63 -11.51
N TYR A 59 -14.41 14.41 -11.29
CA TYR A 59 -13.92 14.01 -9.98
C TYR A 59 -12.47 14.48 -9.76
N ASP A 60 -12.18 14.98 -8.55
CA ASP A 60 -10.80 15.29 -8.14
C ASP A 60 -10.03 13.99 -7.86
N ARG A 61 -8.81 13.86 -8.37
CA ARG A 61 -7.93 12.72 -8.16
C ARG A 61 -7.68 12.42 -6.68
N LYS A 62 -7.71 13.43 -5.80
CA LYS A 62 -7.57 13.27 -4.34
C LYS A 62 -8.69 12.43 -3.72
N ASN A 63 -9.85 12.40 -4.36
CA ASN A 63 -11.03 11.68 -3.91
C ASN A 63 -11.15 10.30 -4.55
N MET A 64 -10.16 9.88 -5.33
CA MET A 64 -10.14 8.60 -6.02
C MET A 64 -9.18 7.62 -5.33
N VAL A 65 -9.67 6.42 -5.07
CA VAL A 65 -8.85 5.27 -4.68
C VAL A 65 -9.26 4.08 -5.52
N PHE A 66 -8.27 3.34 -5.98
CA PHE A 66 -8.50 2.13 -6.78
C PHE A 66 -7.93 0.91 -6.06
N VAL A 67 -8.63 -0.19 -6.16
CA VAL A 67 -8.12 -1.51 -5.84
C VAL A 67 -8.09 -2.29 -7.15
N THR A 68 -6.92 -2.72 -7.59
CA THR A 68 -6.74 -3.34 -8.91
C THR A 68 -6.03 -4.67 -8.81
N THR A 69 -6.19 -5.49 -9.84
CA THR A 69 -5.35 -6.66 -10.11
C THR A 69 -4.94 -6.67 -11.57
N GLY A 70 -3.69 -7.02 -11.85
CA GLY A 70 -3.15 -7.11 -13.21
C GLY A 70 -3.30 -8.51 -13.80
N ILE A 71 -3.05 -8.62 -15.10
CA ILE A 71 -3.16 -9.88 -15.85
C ILE A 71 -2.30 -11.00 -15.28
N GLY A 72 -1.16 -10.69 -14.67
CA GLY A 72 -0.30 -11.66 -14.00
C GLY A 72 -1.01 -12.51 -12.95
N ALA A 73 -2.03 -11.94 -12.28
CA ALA A 73 -2.84 -12.67 -11.30
C ALA A 73 -3.64 -13.83 -11.91
N SER A 74 -3.92 -13.82 -13.21
CA SER A 74 -4.60 -14.91 -13.92
C SER A 74 -3.68 -16.13 -14.18
N LYS A 75 -2.37 -15.97 -13.99
CA LYS A 75 -1.34 -16.98 -14.26
C LYS A 75 -0.67 -17.51 -12.99
N THR A 76 -1.15 -17.14 -11.83
CA THR A 76 -0.59 -17.55 -10.53
C THR A 76 -1.68 -17.76 -9.50
N THR A 77 -1.40 -18.53 -8.46
CA THR A 77 -2.31 -18.72 -7.30
C THR A 77 -2.06 -17.73 -6.17
N TYR A 78 -1.08 -16.85 -6.30
CA TYR A 78 -0.67 -15.86 -5.30
C TYR A 78 -0.69 -14.42 -5.82
N GLY A 79 -1.55 -14.13 -6.81
CA GLY A 79 -1.74 -12.78 -7.32
C GLY A 79 -2.12 -11.79 -6.21
N CYS A 80 -1.48 -10.63 -6.21
CA CYS A 80 -1.74 -9.61 -5.20
C CYS A 80 -2.84 -8.62 -5.63
N ILE A 81 -3.43 -7.97 -4.64
CA ILE A 81 -4.26 -6.79 -4.82
C ILE A 81 -3.38 -5.55 -4.69
N ASN A 82 -3.57 -4.59 -5.59
CA ASN A 82 -2.88 -3.31 -5.58
C ASN A 82 -3.87 -2.22 -5.17
N SER A 83 -3.50 -1.43 -4.17
CA SER A 83 -4.28 -0.28 -3.74
C SER A 83 -3.59 1.00 -4.19
N HIS A 84 -4.30 1.82 -4.96
CA HIS A 84 -3.82 3.09 -5.50
C HIS A 84 -4.52 4.25 -4.79
N TYR A 85 -3.76 5.23 -4.34
CA TYR A 85 -4.30 6.46 -3.77
C TYR A 85 -3.47 7.65 -4.22
N TYR A 86 -4.12 8.78 -4.47
CA TYR A 86 -3.43 9.99 -4.91
C TYR A 86 -2.74 10.70 -3.74
N ASP A 87 -1.44 10.99 -3.89
CA ASP A 87 -0.65 11.75 -2.92
C ASP A 87 -0.24 13.10 -3.54
N PRO A 88 -0.90 14.20 -3.17
CA PRO A 88 -0.61 15.51 -3.72
C PRO A 88 0.70 16.11 -3.19
N THR A 89 1.29 15.52 -2.15
CA THR A 89 2.48 16.06 -1.47
C THR A 89 3.78 15.54 -2.03
N LYS A 90 3.73 14.44 -2.77
CA LYS A 90 4.91 13.81 -3.37
C LYS A 90 5.14 14.30 -4.78
N SER A 91 6.39 14.25 -5.19
CA SER A 91 6.81 14.55 -6.57
C SER A 91 7.60 13.37 -7.13
N MET A 92 7.41 13.08 -8.40
CA MET A 92 8.15 12.08 -9.16
C MET A 92 8.45 12.68 -10.54
N ASP A 93 9.71 12.69 -10.94
CA ASP A 93 10.18 13.23 -12.22
C ASP A 93 9.69 14.67 -12.49
N GLY A 94 9.67 15.51 -11.45
CA GLY A 94 9.22 16.90 -11.54
C GLY A 94 7.69 17.09 -11.52
N ILE A 95 6.92 16.01 -11.59
CA ILE A 95 5.46 16.06 -11.53
C ILE A 95 5.02 16.01 -10.07
N LYS A 96 4.29 17.01 -9.62
CA LYS A 96 3.73 17.07 -8.28
C LYS A 96 2.38 16.39 -8.23
N GLY A 97 2.25 15.46 -7.30
CA GLY A 97 1.05 14.66 -7.10
C GLY A 97 0.93 13.50 -8.10
N PHE A 98 0.87 12.29 -7.58
CA PHE A 98 0.68 11.08 -8.37
C PHE A 98 0.00 9.99 -7.55
N PHE A 99 -0.51 8.97 -8.23
CA PHE A 99 -1.05 7.80 -7.54
C PHE A 99 0.08 6.93 -7.00
N ARG A 100 -0.05 6.58 -5.74
CA ARG A 100 0.87 5.68 -5.05
C ARG A 100 0.24 4.31 -4.96
N VAL A 101 1.05 3.28 -5.18
CA VAL A 101 0.60 1.89 -5.18
C VAL A 101 1.12 1.16 -3.95
N LYS A 102 0.23 0.46 -3.26
CA LYS A 102 0.55 -0.44 -2.15
C LYS A 102 -0.08 -1.80 -2.40
N GLN A 103 0.65 -2.86 -2.10
CA GLN A 103 0.26 -4.22 -2.40
C GLN A 103 -0.22 -4.97 -1.14
N ALA A 104 -1.34 -5.70 -1.26
CA ALA A 104 -1.68 -6.81 -0.39
C ALA A 104 -1.08 -8.08 -1.01
N GLY A 105 0.18 -8.36 -0.68
CA GLY A 105 1.03 -9.31 -1.39
C GLY A 105 0.87 -10.77 -0.96
N ARG A 106 0.03 -11.06 0.05
CA ARG A 106 -0.20 -12.42 0.54
C ARG A 106 -1.63 -12.89 0.28
N THR A 107 -1.88 -14.20 0.43
CA THR A 107 -3.18 -14.89 0.34
C THR A 107 -3.75 -15.08 -1.07
N GLY A 108 -3.18 -14.49 -2.13
CA GLY A 108 -3.63 -14.70 -3.50
C GLY A 108 -4.99 -14.07 -3.84
N LEU A 109 -5.43 -13.05 -3.12
CA LEU A 109 -6.74 -12.42 -3.34
C LEU A 109 -6.85 -11.75 -4.71
N GLY A 110 -5.74 -11.31 -5.32
CA GLY A 110 -5.72 -10.81 -6.68
C GLY A 110 -6.13 -11.88 -7.71
N THR A 111 -5.71 -13.13 -7.49
CA THR A 111 -6.14 -14.27 -8.32
C THR A 111 -7.66 -14.48 -8.22
N VAL A 112 -8.22 -14.41 -7.02
CA VAL A 112 -9.68 -14.52 -6.82
C VAL A 112 -10.41 -13.36 -7.50
N MET A 113 -9.86 -12.15 -7.40
CA MET A 113 -10.46 -10.96 -8.01
C MET A 113 -10.49 -11.06 -9.55
N ILE A 114 -9.37 -11.45 -10.18
CA ILE A 114 -9.31 -11.60 -11.63
C ILE A 114 -10.14 -12.79 -12.13
N ASP A 115 -10.22 -13.89 -11.35
CA ASP A 115 -11.11 -15.01 -11.70
C ASP A 115 -12.58 -14.60 -11.72
N LYS A 116 -13.00 -13.73 -10.80
CA LYS A 116 -14.34 -13.12 -10.80
C LYS A 116 -14.55 -12.11 -11.93
N ARG A 117 -13.55 -11.84 -12.75
CA ARG A 117 -13.50 -10.82 -13.79
C ARG A 117 -13.70 -9.40 -13.26
N VAL A 118 -13.27 -9.14 -12.04
CA VAL A 118 -13.24 -7.79 -11.47
C VAL A 118 -11.82 -7.26 -11.58
N LYS A 119 -11.55 -6.39 -12.53
CA LYS A 119 -10.22 -5.77 -12.75
C LYS A 119 -9.94 -4.64 -11.77
N ALA A 120 -10.99 -3.92 -11.37
CA ALA A 120 -10.85 -2.81 -10.42
C ALA A 120 -12.07 -2.65 -9.50
N ILE A 121 -11.83 -2.11 -8.32
CA ILE A 121 -12.83 -1.51 -7.45
C ILE A 121 -12.43 -0.04 -7.30
N VAL A 122 -13.31 0.86 -7.69
CA VAL A 122 -13.10 2.31 -7.66
C VAL A 122 -13.91 2.89 -6.51
N ILE A 123 -13.27 3.61 -5.63
CA ILE A 123 -13.92 4.28 -4.50
C ILE A 123 -13.72 5.78 -4.68
N LEU A 124 -14.84 6.50 -4.79
CA LEU A 124 -14.90 7.95 -4.92
C LEU A 124 -15.47 8.52 -3.62
N ALA A 125 -14.58 9.05 -2.78
CA ALA A 125 -14.96 9.55 -1.47
C ALA A 125 -14.04 10.70 -1.05
N GLU A 126 -14.59 11.69 -0.34
CA GLU A 126 -13.77 12.72 0.29
C GLU A 126 -13.11 12.21 1.58
N PHE A 127 -11.94 12.75 1.85
CA PHE A 127 -11.33 12.58 3.17
C PHE A 127 -12.20 13.28 4.22
N PRO A 128 -12.58 12.60 5.30
CA PRO A 128 -13.44 13.20 6.32
C PRO A 128 -12.82 14.45 6.93
N LYS A 129 -13.62 15.48 7.10
CA LYS A 129 -13.23 16.79 7.64
C LYS A 129 -14.02 17.09 8.91
N GLY A 130 -13.59 18.11 9.66
CA GLY A 130 -14.29 18.58 10.86
C GLY A 130 -13.64 18.12 12.17
N GLU A 131 -14.28 18.46 13.27
CA GLU A 131 -13.73 18.23 14.62
C GLU A 131 -13.69 16.75 15.02
N ASN A 132 -14.68 15.97 14.58
CA ASN A 132 -14.75 14.52 14.77
C ASN A 132 -15.03 13.80 13.44
N PRO A 133 -14.01 13.72 12.55
CA PRO A 133 -14.22 13.30 11.17
C PRO A 133 -14.59 11.82 11.01
N TYR A 134 -14.45 11.02 12.05
CA TYR A 134 -14.74 9.58 12.03
C TYR A 134 -15.95 9.18 12.88
N GLY A 135 -16.67 10.14 13.45
CA GLY A 135 -17.83 9.87 14.31
C GLY A 135 -17.49 9.07 15.57
N ALA A 136 -16.29 9.27 16.11
CA ALA A 136 -15.88 8.58 17.34
C ALA A 136 -16.71 9.05 18.54
N ALA A 137 -17.08 8.12 19.44
CA ALA A 137 -17.83 8.45 20.65
C ALA A 137 -17.06 9.42 21.58
N ASP A 138 -15.73 9.34 21.57
CA ASP A 138 -14.85 10.26 22.31
C ASP A 138 -13.61 10.54 21.45
N TRP A 139 -13.67 11.59 20.67
CA TRP A 139 -12.60 11.96 19.73
C TRP A 139 -11.32 12.40 20.44
N ASP A 140 -11.42 13.01 21.62
CA ASP A 140 -10.24 13.42 22.40
C ASP A 140 -9.47 12.24 22.95
N LYS A 141 -10.17 11.18 23.38
CA LYS A 141 -9.51 9.92 23.73
C LYS A 141 -8.84 9.28 22.53
N VAL A 142 -9.46 9.28 21.36
CA VAL A 142 -8.86 8.74 20.13
C VAL A 142 -7.58 9.50 19.79
N LYS A 143 -7.60 10.83 19.80
CA LYS A 143 -6.40 11.66 19.57
C LYS A 143 -5.28 11.38 20.59
N LYS A 144 -5.62 11.39 21.88
CA LYS A 144 -4.65 11.11 22.96
C LYS A 144 -4.04 9.72 22.83
N SER A 145 -4.86 8.72 22.54
CA SER A 145 -4.39 7.33 22.35
C SER A 145 -3.49 7.20 21.12
N GLY A 146 -3.85 7.84 20.01
CA GLY A 146 -3.04 7.87 18.80
C GLY A 146 -1.67 8.54 19.01
N LEU A 147 -1.64 9.67 19.72
CA LEU A 147 -0.40 10.35 20.08
C LEU A 147 0.47 9.50 21.01
N LYS A 148 -0.14 8.84 22.01
CA LYS A 148 0.57 7.91 22.92
C LYS A 148 1.17 6.76 22.12
N LEU A 149 0.38 6.10 21.27
CA LEU A 149 0.86 4.99 20.42
C LEU A 149 2.01 5.44 19.51
N SER A 150 1.91 6.62 18.90
CA SER A 150 2.98 7.16 18.05
C SER A 150 4.29 7.37 18.82
N ARG A 151 4.23 7.80 20.08
CA ARG A 151 5.41 7.92 20.95
C ARG A 151 5.98 6.55 21.30
N VAL A 152 5.13 5.63 21.76
CA VAL A 152 5.55 4.26 22.11
C VAL A 152 6.24 3.58 20.93
N VAL A 153 5.69 3.66 19.72
CA VAL A 153 6.32 3.10 18.50
C VAL A 153 7.73 3.65 18.29
N LYS A 154 7.93 4.95 18.50
CA LYS A 154 9.24 5.58 18.32
C LYS A 154 10.23 5.27 19.45
N ASP A 155 9.74 5.25 20.67
CA ASP A 155 10.57 5.04 21.87
C ASP A 155 11.00 3.59 22.02
N GLU A 156 10.16 2.65 21.60
CA GLU A 156 10.47 1.21 21.61
C GLU A 156 11.21 0.72 20.35
N ASP A 157 11.21 1.49 19.26
CA ASP A 157 11.87 1.10 18.01
C ASP A 157 13.35 0.75 18.17
N PRO A 158 14.17 1.50 18.96
CA PRO A 158 15.58 1.15 19.18
C PRO A 158 15.79 -0.15 19.94
N LYS A 159 14.82 -0.57 20.76
CA LYS A 159 14.87 -1.76 21.61
C LYS A 159 14.32 -3.01 20.95
N SER A 160 13.62 -2.84 19.81
CA SER A 160 12.94 -3.92 19.11
C SER A 160 13.54 -4.14 17.70
N LEU A 161 12.72 -4.35 16.70
CA LEU A 161 13.13 -4.63 15.32
C LEU A 161 13.63 -3.41 14.54
N GLN A 162 13.59 -2.23 15.13
CA GLN A 162 13.97 -0.95 14.50
C GLN A 162 13.26 -0.68 13.17
N MET A 163 12.00 -1.08 13.08
CA MET A 163 11.19 -0.95 11.87
C MET A 163 11.00 0.49 11.42
N TYR A 164 10.89 1.42 12.37
CA TYR A 164 10.81 2.84 12.06
C TYR A 164 12.12 3.37 11.45
N ARG A 165 13.27 2.93 11.94
CA ARG A 165 14.59 3.38 11.50
C ARG A 165 15.09 2.61 10.30
N LYS A 166 15.07 1.29 10.34
CA LYS A 166 15.67 0.39 9.35
C LYS A 166 14.67 -0.19 8.34
N GLY A 167 13.36 -0.02 8.59
CA GLY A 167 12.33 -0.64 7.78
C GLY A 167 12.35 -2.17 7.86
N SER A 168 11.75 -2.82 6.88
CA SER A 168 11.70 -4.29 6.82
C SER A 168 13.09 -4.94 6.68
N ALA A 169 14.09 -4.22 6.20
CA ALA A 169 15.47 -4.70 6.15
C ALA A 169 16.05 -4.97 7.55
N GLY A 170 15.54 -4.30 8.60
CA GLY A 170 15.91 -4.60 9.99
C GLY A 170 15.55 -6.01 10.46
N LEU A 171 14.63 -6.69 9.78
CA LEU A 171 14.33 -8.10 10.04
C LEU A 171 15.52 -9.01 9.70
N ILE A 172 16.33 -8.66 8.71
CA ILE A 172 17.51 -9.42 8.33
C ILE A 172 18.52 -9.40 9.48
N ASP A 173 18.74 -8.22 10.09
CA ASP A 173 19.62 -8.09 11.27
C ASP A 173 19.19 -9.01 12.41
N PHE A 174 17.86 -9.13 12.62
CA PHE A 174 17.30 -9.96 13.66
C PHE A 174 17.40 -11.45 13.33
N MET A 175 16.97 -11.83 12.13
CA MET A 175 16.89 -13.24 11.71
C MET A 175 18.26 -13.89 11.55
N ASN A 176 19.32 -13.10 11.24
CA ASN A 176 20.68 -13.59 11.04
C ASN A 176 21.48 -13.77 12.34
N ARG A 177 20.92 -13.40 13.51
CA ARG A 177 21.61 -13.57 14.81
C ARG A 177 21.80 -15.05 15.15
N GLU A 178 22.88 -15.34 15.86
CA GLU A 178 23.20 -16.70 16.33
C GLU A 178 22.06 -17.33 17.16
N GLU A 179 21.34 -16.50 17.93
CA GLU A 179 20.24 -16.93 18.80
C GLU A 179 19.01 -17.39 18.00
N TYR A 180 18.81 -16.86 16.78
CA TYR A 180 17.59 -17.11 15.99
C TYR A 180 17.84 -17.97 14.76
N GLN A 181 18.89 -17.73 14.02
CA GLN A 181 19.28 -18.47 12.80
C GLN A 181 18.08 -18.80 11.89
N SER A 182 17.23 -17.79 11.66
CA SER A 182 15.97 -17.96 10.94
C SER A 182 15.93 -17.26 9.58
N LEU A 183 17.10 -16.77 9.10
CA LEU A 183 17.22 -16.20 7.76
C LEU A 183 17.08 -17.30 6.71
N PRO A 184 16.17 -17.17 5.72
CA PRO A 184 15.95 -18.19 4.71
C PRO A 184 17.09 -18.20 3.66
N VAL A 185 18.22 -18.76 4.01
CA VAL A 185 19.40 -18.91 3.13
C VAL A 185 19.32 -20.23 2.37
N ASN A 186 19.70 -20.22 1.09
CA ASN A 186 19.65 -21.38 0.21
C ASN A 186 18.32 -22.16 0.29
N ASN A 187 17.20 -21.43 0.14
CA ASN A 187 15.87 -22.01 0.25
C ASN A 187 15.63 -22.74 1.58
N TYR A 188 15.93 -22.08 2.71
CA TYR A 188 15.76 -22.59 4.08
C TYR A 188 16.71 -23.76 4.47
N GLN A 189 17.77 -24.02 3.71
CA GLN A 189 18.74 -25.03 4.08
C GLN A 189 19.68 -24.57 5.20
N VAL A 190 19.90 -23.27 5.31
CA VAL A 190 20.72 -22.63 6.34
C VAL A 190 19.95 -21.45 6.93
N GLY A 191 20.11 -21.20 8.21
CA GLY A 191 19.41 -20.13 8.93
C GLY A 191 20.19 -18.84 9.12
N SER A 192 21.44 -18.77 8.66
CA SER A 192 22.29 -17.58 8.76
C SER A 192 23.33 -17.54 7.63
N ASP A 193 23.83 -16.34 7.31
CA ASP A 193 24.92 -16.13 6.34
C ASP A 193 25.72 -14.88 6.77
N SER A 194 27.04 -15.00 6.83
CA SER A 194 27.93 -13.88 7.17
C SER A 194 27.81 -12.71 6.20
N ARG A 195 27.49 -12.98 4.93
CA ARG A 195 27.28 -11.95 3.89
C ARG A 195 25.97 -11.18 4.04
N ALA A 196 25.06 -11.64 4.92
CA ALA A 196 23.78 -10.98 5.15
C ALA A 196 23.96 -9.55 5.72
N GLU A 197 25.15 -9.19 6.20
CA GLU A 197 25.46 -7.80 6.60
C GLU A 197 25.24 -6.80 5.46
N TYR A 198 25.57 -7.16 4.20
CA TYR A 198 25.43 -6.29 3.03
C TYR A 198 23.99 -6.05 2.58
N ILE A 199 23.05 -6.84 3.08
CA ILE A 199 21.61 -6.65 2.87
C ILE A 199 20.86 -6.33 4.17
N SER A 200 21.62 -6.06 5.24
CA SER A 200 21.09 -5.78 6.57
C SER A 200 20.42 -4.41 6.66
N GLY A 201 19.51 -4.27 7.60
CA GLY A 201 18.89 -2.98 7.86
C GLY A 201 19.88 -1.92 8.32
N LYS A 202 20.95 -2.34 9.01
CA LYS A 202 22.04 -1.44 9.38
C LYS A 202 22.75 -0.91 8.14
N TYR A 203 23.18 -1.79 7.24
CA TYR A 203 23.86 -1.40 6.01
C TYR A 203 22.99 -0.46 5.16
N TYR A 204 21.70 -0.84 4.97
CA TYR A 204 20.77 0.00 4.21
C TYR A 204 20.59 1.39 4.84
N ALA A 205 20.45 1.47 6.17
CA ALA A 205 20.24 2.75 6.85
C ALA A 205 21.47 3.66 6.78
N GLU A 206 22.67 3.09 6.77
CA GLU A 206 23.94 3.83 6.75
C GLU A 206 24.40 4.22 5.34
N THR A 207 24.00 3.45 4.31
CA THR A 207 24.58 3.59 2.96
C THR A 207 23.58 3.92 1.85
N LEU A 208 22.33 3.41 1.93
CA LEU A 208 21.40 3.41 0.80
C LEU A 208 20.13 4.24 1.04
N PHE A 209 19.72 4.42 2.30
CA PHE A 209 18.44 5.11 2.52
C PHE A 209 18.53 6.60 2.24
N ASP A 210 17.69 7.06 1.33
CA ASP A 210 17.30 8.47 1.31
C ASP A 210 16.29 8.72 2.44
N HIS A 211 16.66 9.54 3.41
CA HIS A 211 15.81 9.90 4.54
C HIS A 211 14.49 10.55 4.11
N ARG A 212 14.39 11.05 2.88
CA ARG A 212 13.16 11.54 2.26
C ARG A 212 12.24 10.42 1.76
N GLY A 213 12.76 9.20 1.62
CA GLY A 213 12.05 8.03 1.11
C GLY A 213 11.23 7.24 2.14
N MET A 214 11.15 7.69 3.40
CA MET A 214 10.35 7.01 4.42
C MET A 214 8.86 7.11 4.13
N ASP A 215 8.18 5.96 4.11
CA ASP A 215 6.78 5.90 3.72
C ASP A 215 5.97 4.89 4.54
N GLY A 216 4.68 5.18 4.69
CA GLY A 216 3.68 4.30 5.29
C GLY A 216 2.79 3.63 4.25
N CYS A 217 2.11 2.53 4.64
CA CYS A 217 1.14 1.85 3.78
C CYS A 217 -0.12 2.69 3.54
N PHE A 218 -0.40 3.65 4.41
CA PHE A 218 -1.54 4.56 4.34
C PHE A 218 -1.17 5.91 4.98
N PRO A 219 -1.91 6.98 4.70
CA PRO A 219 -1.73 8.27 5.37
C PRO A 219 -1.85 8.14 6.89
N GLY A 220 -0.84 8.62 7.64
CA GLY A 220 -0.82 8.54 9.09
C GLY A 220 -0.18 7.27 9.67
N CYS A 221 0.35 6.34 8.87
CA CYS A 221 1.12 5.22 9.38
C CYS A 221 2.40 5.69 10.09
N ASN A 222 2.46 5.50 11.41
CA ASN A 222 3.59 5.94 12.21
C ASN A 222 4.81 5.02 12.13
N LEU A 223 4.62 3.75 11.74
CA LEU A 223 5.70 2.78 11.63
C LEU A 223 6.64 3.08 10.46
N ARG A 224 6.10 3.58 9.34
CA ARG A 224 6.86 4.00 8.15
C ARG A 224 7.95 3.00 7.75
N CYS A 225 7.64 1.71 7.76
CA CYS A 225 8.59 0.64 7.51
C CYS A 225 9.07 0.55 6.05
N THR A 226 8.38 1.16 5.10
CA THR A 226 8.86 1.29 3.73
C THR A 226 9.98 2.32 3.68
N LYS A 227 11.13 1.93 3.15
CA LYS A 227 12.29 2.78 2.93
C LYS A 227 12.59 2.86 1.44
N GLY A 228 13.00 4.03 0.99
CA GLY A 228 13.49 4.26 -0.35
C GLY A 228 14.99 4.56 -0.31
N GLY A 229 15.69 4.18 -1.36
CA GLY A 229 17.09 4.50 -1.57
C GLY A 229 17.33 4.82 -3.03
N CYS A 230 18.38 5.58 -3.31
CA CYS A 230 18.85 5.86 -4.66
C CYS A 230 20.17 5.11 -4.88
N VAL A 231 20.22 4.30 -5.92
CA VAL A 231 21.45 3.66 -6.39
C VAL A 231 21.85 4.32 -7.70
N ILE A 232 23.00 4.96 -7.73
CA ILE A 232 23.58 5.47 -8.96
C ILE A 232 24.34 4.32 -9.61
N LEU A 233 23.84 3.84 -10.73
CA LEU A 233 24.56 2.89 -11.57
C LEU A 233 25.63 3.69 -12.34
N THR A 234 26.87 3.60 -11.92
CA THR A 234 27.99 4.04 -12.74
C THR A 234 28.25 2.95 -13.78
N THR A 235 27.91 3.22 -15.03
CA THR A 235 28.45 2.44 -16.14
C THR A 235 29.95 2.72 -16.19
N GLY A 236 30.75 1.73 -15.82
CA GLY A 236 32.20 1.77 -15.96
C GLY A 236 32.63 1.80 -17.44
#